data_4c22ac499c33970927fadbccb8067a46
#
_entry.id   4c22ac499c33970927fadbccb8067a46
#
_cell.length_a   1.000
_cell.length_b   1.000
_cell.length_c   1.000
_cell.angle_alpha   90.00
_cell.angle_beta   90.00
_cell.angle_gamma   90.00
#
_symmetry.space_group_name_H-M   'P 1'
#
loop_
_entity.id
_entity.type
_entity.pdbx_description
1 polymer ?
#
loop_
_entity_poly.entity_id
_entity_poly.type
_entity_poly.pdbx_seq_one_letter_code
_entity_poly.pdbx_strand_id
1 'polypeptide(L)'
;MPDGKEKALVAVIRKTVDSITEEYRQRGYFPNASVSVFTPEQTLYRAAYGGVTTDTLFDVASLTKIATSTQVLLLIDQGRFALDDCILDLLPEAAKRPATAERLKGVTVRKLLTHTSGIVDWYPFYAEPGGFWEVLEKVLPQYEKRQGVEYSDINFMLLGLLLESVMGLPLAEC
;
A
#
# COMPACT_ATOMS: atom_id res chain seq x y z
N MET A 1 -29.53 -25.50 3.50
CA MET A 1 -28.95 -25.93 2.21
C MET A 1 -29.11 -24.79 1.23
N PRO A 2 -28.10 -24.47 0.39
CA PRO A 2 -28.25 -23.42 -0.61
C PRO A 2 -29.44 -23.72 -1.53
N ASP A 3 -30.25 -22.73 -1.80
CA ASP A 3 -31.42 -22.86 -2.67
C ASP A 3 -30.98 -23.08 -4.13
N GLY A 4 -31.94 -23.43 -5.02
CA GLY A 4 -31.64 -23.68 -6.43
C GLY A 4 -31.09 -22.46 -7.16
N LYS A 5 -31.42 -21.23 -6.72
CA LYS A 5 -30.94 -19.97 -7.29
C LYS A 5 -29.48 -19.72 -6.91
N GLU A 6 -29.11 -20.01 -5.68
CA GLU A 6 -27.73 -19.85 -5.21
C GLU A 6 -26.79 -20.81 -5.93
N LYS A 7 -27.20 -22.08 -6.12
CA LYS A 7 -26.42 -23.06 -6.91
C LYS A 7 -26.23 -22.60 -8.37
N ALA A 8 -27.28 -22.06 -8.99
CA ALA A 8 -27.17 -21.52 -10.34
C ALA A 8 -26.23 -20.32 -10.41
N LEU A 9 -26.29 -19.40 -9.43
CA LEU A 9 -25.37 -18.26 -9.34
C LEU A 9 -23.91 -18.72 -9.21
N VAL A 10 -23.62 -19.64 -8.30
CA VAL A 10 -22.26 -20.17 -8.12
C VAL A 10 -21.75 -20.86 -9.39
N ALA A 11 -22.60 -21.56 -10.13
CA ALA A 11 -22.20 -22.17 -11.41
C ALA A 11 -21.84 -21.14 -12.48
N VAL A 12 -22.60 -20.03 -12.55
CA VAL A 12 -22.30 -18.91 -13.46
C VAL A 12 -20.99 -18.22 -13.05
N ILE A 13 -20.81 -17.91 -11.76
CA ILE A 13 -19.57 -17.33 -11.22
C ILE A 13 -18.38 -18.20 -11.60
N ARG A 14 -18.42 -19.49 -11.30
CA ARG A 14 -17.36 -20.44 -11.63
C ARG A 14 -17.00 -20.36 -13.12
N LYS A 15 -17.98 -20.58 -13.99
CA LYS A 15 -17.77 -20.59 -15.45
C LYS A 15 -17.13 -19.28 -15.93
N THR A 16 -17.61 -18.15 -15.43
CA THR A 16 -17.12 -16.82 -15.85
C THR A 16 -15.70 -16.60 -15.37
N VAL A 17 -15.42 -16.87 -14.10
CA VAL A 17 -14.09 -16.67 -13.50
C VAL A 17 -13.08 -17.61 -14.14
N ASP A 18 -13.41 -18.90 -14.32
CA ASP A 18 -12.52 -19.87 -14.97
C ASP A 18 -12.17 -19.43 -16.41
N SER A 19 -13.19 -19.04 -17.18
CA SER A 19 -13.00 -18.62 -18.56
C SER A 19 -12.10 -17.37 -18.68
N ILE A 20 -12.41 -16.33 -17.91
CA ILE A 20 -11.65 -15.06 -17.97
C ILE A 20 -10.21 -15.28 -17.46
N THR A 21 -10.05 -15.93 -16.32
CA THR A 21 -8.74 -16.10 -15.72
C THR A 21 -7.82 -16.93 -16.61
N GLU A 22 -8.32 -18.02 -17.17
CA GLU A 22 -7.54 -18.90 -18.05
C GLU A 22 -7.22 -18.23 -19.38
N GLU A 23 -8.16 -17.47 -19.98
CA GLU A 23 -7.90 -16.68 -21.18
C GLU A 23 -6.73 -15.70 -20.97
N TYR A 24 -6.77 -14.88 -19.92
CA TYR A 24 -5.72 -13.89 -19.68
C TYR A 24 -4.39 -14.54 -19.29
N ARG A 25 -4.42 -15.66 -18.57
CA ARG A 25 -3.23 -16.44 -18.27
C ARG A 25 -2.58 -16.98 -19.56
N GLN A 26 -3.36 -17.56 -20.47
CA GLN A 26 -2.87 -18.08 -21.75
C GLN A 26 -2.33 -16.97 -22.67
N ARG A 27 -2.88 -15.76 -22.56
CA ARG A 27 -2.37 -14.56 -23.25
C ARG A 27 -1.10 -13.98 -22.63
N GLY A 28 -0.62 -14.55 -21.52
CA GLY A 28 0.64 -14.16 -20.88
C GLY A 28 0.58 -12.91 -19.99
N TYR A 29 -0.61 -12.46 -19.59
CA TYR A 29 -0.74 -11.32 -18.67
C TYR A 29 -0.22 -11.63 -17.26
N PHE A 30 -0.33 -12.88 -16.84
CA PHE A 30 0.23 -13.39 -15.58
C PHE A 30 0.46 -14.90 -15.68
N PRO A 31 1.47 -15.46 -14.97
CA PRO A 31 1.77 -16.89 -15.03
C PRO A 31 0.80 -17.74 -14.20
N ASN A 32 0.33 -17.22 -13.08
CA ASN A 32 -0.53 -17.90 -12.12
C ASN A 32 -1.45 -16.93 -11.40
N ALA A 33 -2.51 -17.45 -10.79
CA ALA A 33 -3.46 -16.67 -10.00
C ALA A 33 -4.16 -17.53 -8.95
N SER A 34 -4.55 -16.90 -7.84
CA SER A 34 -5.54 -17.41 -6.90
C SER A 34 -6.69 -16.42 -6.85
N VAL A 35 -7.91 -16.88 -7.08
CA VAL A 35 -9.11 -16.04 -7.17
C VAL A 35 -10.11 -16.46 -6.12
N SER A 36 -10.72 -15.49 -5.44
CA SER A 36 -11.82 -15.70 -4.51
C SER A 36 -12.96 -14.73 -4.82
N VAL A 37 -14.18 -15.26 -4.89
CA VAL A 37 -15.42 -14.48 -4.99
C VAL A 37 -16.23 -14.73 -3.73
N PHE A 38 -16.57 -13.68 -3.02
CA PHE A 38 -17.22 -13.79 -1.72
C PHE A 38 -18.24 -12.66 -1.49
N THR A 39 -19.14 -12.91 -0.56
CA THR A 39 -20.00 -11.90 0.06
C THR A 39 -19.50 -11.66 1.49
N PRO A 40 -20.03 -10.68 2.25
CA PRO A 40 -19.70 -10.54 3.66
C PRO A 40 -19.96 -11.81 4.48
N GLU A 41 -20.91 -12.64 4.05
CA GLU A 41 -21.39 -13.82 4.79
C GLU A 41 -20.65 -15.11 4.39
N GLN A 42 -20.18 -15.22 3.14
CA GLN A 42 -19.62 -16.49 2.65
C GLN A 42 -18.74 -16.38 1.41
N THR A 43 -17.85 -17.34 1.24
CA THR A 43 -17.12 -17.53 -0.03
C THR A 43 -17.99 -18.32 -1.00
N LEU A 44 -18.27 -17.71 -2.15
CA LEU A 44 -19.08 -18.29 -3.23
C LEU A 44 -18.25 -19.18 -4.16
N TYR A 45 -17.00 -18.76 -4.42
CA TYR A 45 -16.09 -19.49 -5.29
C TYR A 45 -14.64 -19.18 -4.93
N ARG A 46 -13.78 -20.21 -4.98
CA ARG A 46 -12.33 -20.09 -4.80
C ARG A 46 -11.61 -21.07 -5.71
N ALA A 47 -10.63 -20.58 -6.48
CA ALA A 47 -9.85 -21.40 -7.40
C ALA A 47 -8.42 -20.86 -7.56
N ALA A 48 -7.54 -21.73 -8.05
CA ALA A 48 -6.15 -21.41 -8.39
C ALA A 48 -5.80 -21.90 -9.78
N TYR A 49 -4.94 -21.16 -10.48
CA TYR A 49 -4.58 -21.36 -11.89
C TYR A 49 -3.06 -21.25 -12.06
N GLY A 50 -2.49 -21.98 -13.03
CA GLY A 50 -1.08 -21.88 -13.39
C GLY A 50 -0.13 -22.60 -12.45
N GLY A 51 -0.56 -23.74 -11.85
CA GLY A 51 0.31 -24.60 -11.02
C GLY A 51 0.50 -24.14 -9.57
N VAL A 52 -0.29 -23.15 -9.11
CA VAL A 52 -0.36 -22.72 -7.69
C VAL A 52 -1.61 -23.32 -7.02
N THR A 53 -1.70 -23.15 -5.70
CA THR A 53 -2.87 -23.54 -4.90
C THR A 53 -3.58 -22.31 -4.35
N THR A 54 -4.76 -22.50 -3.78
CA THR A 54 -5.49 -21.43 -3.08
C THR A 54 -4.79 -20.93 -1.82
N ASP A 55 -3.81 -21.66 -1.34
CA ASP A 55 -3.04 -21.34 -0.13
C ASP A 55 -1.61 -20.84 -0.47
N THR A 56 -1.32 -20.67 -1.76
CA THR A 56 -0.05 -20.08 -2.19
C THR A 56 0.04 -18.62 -1.74
N LEU A 57 1.18 -18.27 -1.15
CA LEU A 57 1.48 -16.90 -0.76
C LEU A 57 1.93 -16.10 -1.98
N PHE A 58 1.37 -14.91 -2.14
CA PHE A 58 1.72 -13.95 -3.18
C PHE A 58 2.30 -12.70 -2.54
N ASP A 59 3.27 -12.07 -3.22
CA ASP A 59 3.63 -10.69 -2.91
C ASP A 59 2.42 -9.80 -3.19
N VAL A 60 1.99 -9.07 -2.17
CA VAL A 60 0.81 -8.20 -2.25
C VAL A 60 1.13 -6.79 -2.69
N ALA A 61 2.42 -6.46 -2.88
CA ALA A 61 2.90 -5.17 -3.36
C ALA A 61 2.16 -3.99 -2.69
N SER A 62 1.56 -3.12 -3.49
CA SER A 62 0.86 -1.93 -3.00
C SER A 62 -0.41 -2.19 -2.17
N LEU A 63 -0.92 -3.41 -2.12
CA LEU A 63 -1.98 -3.73 -1.15
C LEU A 63 -1.49 -3.57 0.31
N THR A 64 -0.19 -3.64 0.55
CA THR A 64 0.44 -3.28 1.84
C THR A 64 0.01 -1.89 2.33
N LYS A 65 -0.26 -0.96 1.43
CA LYS A 65 -0.71 0.39 1.77
C LYS A 65 -2.05 0.41 2.52
N ILE A 66 -2.90 -0.59 2.30
CA ILE A 66 -4.17 -0.75 3.03
C ILE A 66 -3.88 -0.98 4.52
N ALA A 67 -2.94 -1.89 4.84
CA ALA A 67 -2.54 -2.14 6.23
C ALA A 67 -1.94 -0.88 6.86
N THR A 68 -0.99 -0.23 6.19
CA THR A 68 -0.37 1.02 6.66
C THR A 68 -1.43 2.11 6.91
N SER A 69 -2.36 2.34 5.96
CA SER A 69 -3.43 3.33 6.13
C SER A 69 -4.33 3.00 7.31
N THR A 70 -4.68 1.73 7.49
CA THR A 70 -5.52 1.28 8.59
C THR A 70 -4.86 1.57 9.94
N GLN A 71 -3.58 1.24 10.08
CA GLN A 71 -2.83 1.51 11.32
C GLN A 71 -2.70 3.02 11.61
N VAL A 72 -2.42 3.83 10.58
CA VAL A 72 -2.39 5.29 10.73
C VAL A 72 -3.74 5.82 11.22
N LEU A 73 -4.85 5.37 10.63
CA LEU A 73 -6.19 5.81 11.03
C LEU A 73 -6.57 5.33 12.44
N LEU A 74 -6.15 4.12 12.84
CA LEU A 74 -6.33 3.64 14.21
C LEU A 74 -5.57 4.49 15.25
N LEU A 75 -4.34 4.91 14.95
CA LEU A 75 -3.57 5.79 15.83
C LEU A 75 -4.19 7.18 15.92
N ILE A 76 -4.78 7.69 14.84
CA ILE A 76 -5.54 8.94 14.84
C ILE A 76 -6.78 8.81 15.73
N ASP A 77 -7.53 7.73 15.61
CA ASP A 77 -8.71 7.44 16.45
C ASP A 77 -8.34 7.36 17.94
N GLN A 78 -7.14 6.85 18.23
CA GLN A 78 -6.57 6.82 19.59
C GLN A 78 -6.02 8.19 20.06
N GLY A 79 -6.10 9.24 19.25
CA GLY A 79 -5.62 10.58 19.61
C GLY A 79 -4.11 10.73 19.68
N ARG A 80 -3.34 9.84 19.03
CA ARG A 80 -1.87 9.88 19.03
C ARG A 80 -1.33 11.04 18.18
N PHE A 81 -2.00 11.36 17.11
CA PHE A 81 -1.77 12.50 16.21
C PHE A 81 -3.03 12.74 15.36
N ALA A 82 -3.06 13.82 14.55
CA ALA A 82 -4.19 14.17 13.69
C ALA A 82 -3.82 14.08 12.20
N LEU A 83 -4.84 14.00 11.35
CA LEU A 83 -4.66 14.00 9.89
C LEU A 83 -3.93 15.25 9.37
N ASP A 84 -4.15 16.38 10.00
CA ASP A 84 -3.59 17.66 9.55
C ASP A 84 -2.30 18.06 10.29
N ASP A 85 -1.78 17.17 11.15
CA ASP A 85 -0.47 17.36 11.76
C ASP A 85 0.64 17.30 10.70
N CYS A 86 1.63 18.19 10.86
CA CYS A 86 2.79 18.23 9.98
C CYS A 86 3.67 17.00 10.21
N ILE A 87 4.07 16.33 9.13
CA ILE A 87 4.92 15.14 9.22
C ILE A 87 6.27 15.43 9.88
N LEU A 88 6.79 16.67 9.77
CA LEU A 88 8.05 17.06 10.40
C LEU A 88 7.97 17.12 11.92
N ASP A 89 6.79 17.39 12.48
CA ASP A 89 6.58 17.39 13.93
C ASP A 89 6.51 15.96 14.49
N LEU A 90 6.15 15.00 13.65
CA LEU A 90 5.97 13.60 14.01
C LEU A 90 7.20 12.73 13.68
N LEU A 91 8.07 13.19 12.78
CA LEU A 91 9.29 12.50 12.36
C LEU A 91 10.54 13.35 12.63
N PRO A 92 11.09 13.33 13.85
CA PRO A 92 12.28 14.12 14.22
C PRO A 92 13.49 13.86 13.31
N GLU A 93 13.62 12.65 12.78
CA GLU A 93 14.72 12.31 11.87
C GLU A 93 14.62 13.03 10.52
N ALA A 94 13.42 13.29 10.03
CA ALA A 94 13.20 14.12 8.84
C ALA A 94 13.55 15.58 9.12
N ALA A 95 13.16 16.11 10.27
CA ALA A 95 13.39 17.50 10.68
C ALA A 95 14.87 17.84 10.86
N LYS A 96 15.73 16.87 11.21
CA LYS A 96 17.17 17.04 11.34
C LYS A 96 17.91 17.19 10.00
N ARG A 97 17.27 16.94 8.88
CA ARG A 97 17.85 16.92 7.54
C ARG A 97 17.37 18.12 6.73
N PRO A 98 18.23 19.11 6.45
CA PRO A 98 17.79 20.40 5.91
C PRO A 98 17.02 20.29 4.58
N ALA A 99 17.51 19.50 3.63
CA ALA A 99 16.86 19.37 2.33
C ALA A 99 15.54 18.59 2.42
N THR A 100 15.52 17.52 3.23
CA THR A 100 14.30 16.75 3.53
C THR A 100 13.28 17.65 4.24
N ALA A 101 13.69 18.40 5.27
CA ALA A 101 12.81 19.28 6.02
C ALA A 101 12.19 20.36 5.13
N GLU A 102 12.96 20.99 4.25
CA GLU A 102 12.44 21.99 3.32
C GLU A 102 11.41 21.38 2.36
N ARG A 103 11.67 20.18 1.84
CA ARG A 103 10.76 19.49 0.91
C ARG A 103 9.48 19.00 1.59
N LEU A 104 9.55 18.61 2.84
CA LEU A 104 8.40 18.14 3.64
C LEU A 104 7.65 19.27 4.34
N LYS A 105 8.09 20.52 4.19
CA LYS A 105 7.42 21.69 4.78
C LYS A 105 5.97 21.79 4.31
N GLY A 106 5.04 21.82 5.27
CA GLY A 106 3.59 21.84 5.03
C GLY A 106 3.01 20.53 4.47
N VAL A 107 3.78 19.44 4.50
CA VAL A 107 3.27 18.09 4.23
C VAL A 107 2.64 17.54 5.51
N THR A 108 1.36 17.17 5.42
CA THR A 108 0.60 16.61 6.53
C THR A 108 0.39 15.09 6.36
N VAL A 109 -0.01 14.40 7.41
CA VAL A 109 -0.41 12.98 7.36
C VAL A 109 -1.48 12.77 6.29
N ARG A 110 -2.47 13.65 6.20
CA ARG A 110 -3.52 13.65 5.16
C ARG A 110 -2.92 13.65 3.76
N LYS A 111 -1.96 14.55 3.49
CA LYS A 111 -1.33 14.67 2.17
C LYS A 111 -0.55 13.42 1.77
N LEU A 112 0.06 12.74 2.72
CA LEU A 112 0.73 11.45 2.47
C LEU A 112 -0.29 10.35 2.13
N LEU A 113 -1.34 10.20 2.94
CA LEU A 113 -2.39 9.20 2.73
C LEU A 113 -3.13 9.38 1.40
N THR A 114 -3.32 10.62 0.96
CA THR A 114 -4.09 10.95 -0.26
C THR A 114 -3.23 11.18 -1.49
N HIS A 115 -1.90 10.96 -1.39
CA HIS A 115 -0.96 11.20 -2.47
C HIS A 115 -0.97 12.63 -3.04
N THR A 116 -1.19 13.61 -2.15
CA THR A 116 -1.20 15.05 -2.49
C THR A 116 -0.04 15.83 -1.86
N SER A 117 1.00 15.13 -1.43
CA SER A 117 2.19 15.73 -0.82
C SER A 117 3.07 16.49 -1.80
N GLY A 118 3.01 16.14 -3.09
CA GLY A 118 3.88 16.64 -4.14
C GLY A 118 5.28 16.01 -4.13
N ILE A 119 5.48 14.91 -3.38
CA ILE A 119 6.73 14.15 -3.36
C ILE A 119 6.79 13.29 -4.62
N VAL A 120 8.02 13.11 -5.16
CA VAL A 120 8.29 12.20 -6.28
C VAL A 120 7.66 10.80 -6.03
N ASP A 121 7.20 10.17 -7.12
CA ASP A 121 6.43 8.94 -7.10
C ASP A 121 7.21 7.75 -6.55
N TRP A 122 8.45 7.56 -7.03
CA TRP A 122 9.26 6.39 -6.73
C TRP A 122 10.75 6.69 -6.85
N TYR A 123 11.58 5.94 -6.10
CA TYR A 123 13.03 5.94 -6.21
C TYR A 123 13.59 4.57 -5.78
N PRO A 124 14.62 4.03 -6.45
CA PRO A 124 15.25 2.74 -6.13
C PRO A 124 16.20 2.85 -4.93
N PHE A 125 15.68 3.11 -3.72
CA PHE A 125 16.49 3.26 -2.50
C PHE A 125 17.44 2.09 -2.26
N TYR A 126 17.02 0.88 -2.65
CA TYR A 126 17.83 -0.35 -2.51
C TYR A 126 19.07 -0.39 -3.40
N ALA A 127 19.14 0.45 -4.42
CA ALA A 127 20.28 0.55 -5.33
C ALA A 127 21.34 1.57 -4.86
N GLU A 128 21.03 2.36 -3.83
CA GLU A 128 21.91 3.39 -3.31
C GLU A 128 22.65 2.95 -2.04
N PRO A 129 23.92 3.34 -1.87
CA PRO A 129 24.62 3.14 -0.62
C PRO A 129 24.07 4.07 0.46
N GLY A 130 23.87 3.57 1.67
CA GLY A 130 23.38 4.34 2.82
C GLY A 130 21.98 3.93 3.27
N GLY A 131 21.53 4.54 4.34
CA GLY A 131 20.19 4.34 4.88
C GLY A 131 19.13 5.19 4.17
N PHE A 132 17.84 4.86 4.38
CA PHE A 132 16.72 5.56 3.78
C PHE A 132 16.82 7.09 3.89
N TRP A 133 17.10 7.60 5.08
CA TRP A 133 17.18 9.05 5.33
C TRP A 133 18.34 9.74 4.61
N GLU A 134 19.48 9.06 4.47
CA GLU A 134 20.65 9.60 3.77
C GLU A 134 20.39 9.70 2.27
N VAL A 135 19.72 8.69 1.72
CA VAL A 135 19.33 8.68 0.31
C VAL A 135 18.24 9.70 0.05
N LEU A 136 17.21 9.76 0.91
CA LEU A 136 16.11 10.72 0.78
C LEU A 136 16.61 12.16 0.77
N GLU A 137 17.55 12.52 1.67
CA GLU A 137 18.17 13.84 1.76
C GLU A 137 18.86 14.27 0.45
N LYS A 138 19.46 13.33 -0.27
CA LYS A 138 20.10 13.55 -1.57
C LYS A 138 19.10 13.62 -2.72
N VAL A 139 18.06 12.82 -2.65
CA VAL A 139 17.12 12.59 -3.76
C VAL A 139 16.05 13.67 -3.82
N LEU A 140 15.42 14.02 -2.72
CA LEU A 140 14.30 14.97 -2.73
C LEU A 140 14.59 16.32 -3.41
N PRO A 141 15.76 16.94 -3.25
CA PRO A 141 16.08 18.20 -3.93
C PRO A 141 16.18 18.10 -5.47
N GLN A 142 16.39 16.90 -6.00
CA GLN A 142 16.56 16.70 -7.44
C GLN A 142 15.24 16.72 -8.21
N TYR A 143 14.11 16.65 -7.51
CA TYR A 143 12.77 16.62 -8.09
C TYR A 143 12.00 17.88 -7.72
N GLU A 144 11.25 18.43 -8.67
CA GLU A 144 10.33 19.51 -8.39
C GLU A 144 9.13 19.01 -7.59
N LYS A 145 8.58 19.89 -6.71
CA LYS A 145 7.36 19.58 -5.98
C LYS A 145 6.17 19.61 -6.94
N ARG A 146 5.50 18.48 -7.08
CA ARG A 146 4.36 18.32 -7.97
C ARG A 146 3.07 18.82 -7.32
N GLN A 147 2.07 19.11 -8.15
CA GLN A 147 0.75 19.55 -7.69
C GLN A 147 -0.32 18.52 -8.05
N GLY A 148 -1.39 18.49 -7.26
CA GLY A 148 -2.48 17.55 -7.46
C GLY A 148 -2.25 16.18 -6.82
N VAL A 149 -2.97 15.17 -7.30
CA VAL A 149 -2.84 13.80 -6.84
C VAL A 149 -1.79 13.10 -7.68
N GLU A 150 -0.72 12.64 -7.05
CA GLU A 150 0.32 11.84 -7.68
C GLU A 150 0.70 10.68 -6.77
N TYR A 151 0.44 9.48 -7.25
CA TYR A 151 0.74 8.26 -6.51
C TYR A 151 2.23 8.19 -6.21
N SER A 152 2.58 8.06 -4.93
CA SER A 152 3.97 8.05 -4.47
C SER A 152 4.19 6.95 -3.42
N ASP A 153 5.13 6.05 -3.68
CA ASP A 153 5.56 5.04 -2.72
C ASP A 153 6.28 5.67 -1.53
N ILE A 154 7.01 6.77 -1.77
CA ILE A 154 7.74 7.51 -0.73
C ILE A 154 6.78 8.04 0.34
N ASN A 155 5.57 8.45 -0.04
CA ASN A 155 4.54 8.84 0.92
C ASN A 155 4.27 7.73 1.95
N PHE A 156 4.16 6.50 1.48
CA PHE A 156 3.86 5.36 2.33
C PHE A 156 5.10 4.83 3.08
N MET A 157 6.29 5.02 2.53
CA MET A 157 7.53 4.80 3.30
C MET A 157 7.61 5.76 4.49
N LEU A 158 7.27 7.04 4.31
CA LEU A 158 7.22 8.02 5.40
C LEU A 158 6.12 7.68 6.43
N LEU A 159 4.96 7.20 5.99
CA LEU A 159 3.91 6.73 6.91
C LEU A 159 4.34 5.48 7.68
N GLY A 160 5.07 4.56 7.06
CA GLY A 160 5.65 3.40 7.75
C GLY A 160 6.63 3.83 8.85
N LEU A 161 7.53 4.77 8.55
CA LEU A 161 8.45 5.34 9.55
C LEU A 161 7.72 6.13 10.65
N LEU A 162 6.60 6.76 10.34
CA LEU A 162 5.72 7.38 11.33
C LEU A 162 5.16 6.33 12.28
N LEU A 163 4.67 5.20 11.78
CA LEU A 163 4.18 4.11 12.61
C LEU A 163 5.27 3.60 13.56
N GLU A 164 6.47 3.31 13.04
CA GLU A 164 7.61 2.90 13.86
C GLU A 164 7.95 3.93 14.94
N SER A 165 7.98 5.22 14.58
CA SER A 165 8.28 6.30 15.52
C SER A 165 7.25 6.42 16.64
N VAL A 166 5.96 6.30 16.33
CA VAL A 166 4.87 6.47 17.29
C VAL A 166 4.67 5.23 18.17
N MET A 167 4.86 4.05 17.60
CA MET A 167 4.65 2.78 18.31
C MET A 167 5.91 2.29 19.02
N GLY A 168 7.09 2.75 18.61
CA GLY A 168 8.37 2.29 19.15
C GLY A 168 8.72 0.85 18.76
N LEU A 169 8.14 0.35 17.68
CA LEU A 169 8.29 -1.03 17.16
C LEU A 169 8.72 -0.99 15.69
N PRO A 170 9.43 -2.02 15.20
CA PRO A 170 9.65 -2.21 13.76
C PRO A 170 8.31 -2.33 13.02
N LEU A 171 8.24 -1.88 11.76
CA LEU A 171 7.02 -1.89 10.96
C LEU A 171 6.37 -3.28 10.85
N ALA A 172 7.18 -4.33 10.84
CA ALA A 172 6.70 -5.71 10.78
C ALA A 172 5.95 -6.17 12.06
N GLU A 173 6.05 -5.39 13.14
CA GLU A 173 5.42 -5.66 14.44
C GLU A 173 4.31 -4.64 14.77
N CYS A 174 4.12 -3.64 13.91
CA CYS A 174 3.10 -2.60 14.05
C CYS A 174 1.64 -3.10 13.68
#